data_ccf25722050da2e57f97219687913d5f
#
_entry.id   ccf25722050da2e57f97219687913d5f
#
_cell.length_a   1.000
_cell.length_b   1.000
_cell.length_c   1.000
_cell.angle_alpha   90.00
_cell.angle_beta   90.00
_cell.angle_gamma   90.00
#
_symmetry.space_group_name_H-M   'P 1'
#
loop_
_entity.id
_entity.type
_entity.pdbx_description
1 polymer ?
#
loop_
_entity_poly.entity_id
_entity_poly.type
_entity_poly.pdbx_seq_one_letter_code
_entity_poly.pdbx_strand_id
1 'polypeptide(L)'
;MGKLTMTRRTFAKMAAATAAAVGIAAPASSALAETKTGSASVGEVKRIRSTCRGCGKMECGVWVYVQDGKVIRSEGDEAAFQSMGNHCSKGQASLQAAYHPDRLKYPMKRTNPKDSNDPGWQRITWDEAMDTIGEKFSELQSKYGNETYFSMAGTSRIW
;
A
#
# COMPACT_ATOMS: atom_id res chain seq x y z
N MET A 1 -34.08 -14.27 -27.44
CA MET A 1 -33.21 -14.67 -26.30
C MET A 1 -33.58 -13.81 -25.08
N GLY A 2 -34.40 -14.37 -24.16
CA GLY A 2 -34.89 -13.68 -22.98
C GLY A 2 -33.75 -13.55 -21.93
N LYS A 3 -33.49 -12.34 -21.43
CA LYS A 3 -32.57 -12.11 -20.30
C LYS A 3 -33.22 -12.62 -19.03
N LEU A 4 -32.68 -13.68 -18.46
CA LEU A 4 -33.06 -14.18 -17.12
C LEU A 4 -32.51 -13.19 -16.07
N THR A 5 -33.38 -12.30 -15.60
CA THR A 5 -33.06 -11.43 -14.45
C THR A 5 -33.37 -12.14 -13.14
N MET A 6 -32.34 -12.61 -12.47
CA MET A 6 -32.47 -13.28 -11.18
C MET A 6 -32.40 -12.26 -10.03
N THR A 7 -33.45 -12.18 -9.21
CA THR A 7 -33.46 -11.29 -8.04
C THR A 7 -32.67 -11.89 -6.88
N ARG A 8 -32.13 -11.03 -5.99
CA ARG A 8 -31.40 -11.47 -4.77
C ARG A 8 -32.22 -12.44 -3.92
N ARG A 9 -33.55 -12.28 -3.90
CA ARG A 9 -34.47 -13.16 -3.17
C ARG A 9 -34.60 -14.55 -3.80
N THR A 10 -34.56 -14.62 -5.13
CA THR A 10 -34.61 -15.88 -5.87
C THR A 10 -33.30 -16.64 -5.73
N PHE A 11 -32.15 -15.93 -5.73
CA PHE A 11 -30.85 -16.54 -5.45
C PHE A 11 -30.75 -17.16 -4.04
N ALA A 12 -31.22 -16.42 -3.00
CA ALA A 12 -31.22 -16.93 -1.64
C ALA A 12 -32.11 -18.17 -1.46
N LYS A 13 -33.27 -18.22 -2.12
CA LYS A 13 -34.18 -19.39 -2.09
C LYS A 13 -33.59 -20.60 -2.79
N MET A 14 -32.88 -20.43 -3.90
CA MET A 14 -32.20 -21.52 -4.59
C MET A 14 -31.00 -22.07 -3.79
N ALA A 15 -30.23 -21.21 -3.12
CA ALA A 15 -29.15 -21.64 -2.26
C ALA A 15 -29.64 -22.45 -1.04
N ALA A 16 -30.79 -22.09 -0.47
CA ALA A 16 -31.42 -22.84 0.60
C ALA A 16 -31.99 -24.23 0.15
N ALA A 17 -32.49 -24.30 -1.09
CA ALA A 17 -33.03 -25.55 -1.63
C ALA A 17 -31.95 -26.60 -1.97
N THR A 18 -30.77 -26.15 -2.40
CA THR A 18 -29.63 -27.06 -2.65
C THR A 18 -29.02 -27.60 -1.38
N ALA A 19 -29.08 -26.88 -0.26
CA ALA A 19 -28.63 -27.38 1.04
C ALA A 19 -29.55 -28.49 1.61
N ALA A 20 -30.84 -28.49 1.25
CA ALA A 20 -31.80 -29.51 1.71
C ALA A 20 -31.80 -30.81 0.87
N ALA A 21 -31.23 -30.81 -0.33
CA ALA A 21 -31.24 -31.96 -1.24
C ALA A 21 -30.03 -32.90 -1.09
N VAL A 22 -29.06 -32.59 -0.22
CA VAL A 22 -27.88 -33.46 0.04
C VAL A 22 -27.95 -34.09 1.43
N GLY A 23 -29.17 -34.34 1.90
CA GLY A 23 -29.42 -35.12 3.11
C GLY A 23 -29.44 -36.64 2.85
N ILE A 24 -28.31 -37.23 2.47
CA ILE A 24 -28.12 -38.66 2.48
C ILE A 24 -27.21 -39.04 3.64
N ALA A 25 -27.74 -39.86 4.51
CA ALA A 25 -27.11 -40.41 5.68
C ALA A 25 -25.66 -40.86 5.44
N ALA A 26 -24.73 -40.26 6.12
CA ALA A 26 -23.41 -40.81 6.32
C ALA A 26 -23.30 -41.32 7.77
N PRO A 27 -22.75 -42.51 8.00
CA PRO A 27 -22.57 -43.03 9.35
C PRO A 27 -21.56 -42.18 10.11
N ALA A 28 -21.89 -41.96 11.36
CA ALA A 28 -21.03 -41.27 12.30
C ALA A 28 -19.69 -42.02 12.46
N SER A 29 -18.65 -41.46 11.87
CA SER A 29 -17.28 -41.69 12.26
C SER A 29 -16.68 -40.33 12.48
N SER A 30 -16.76 -39.84 13.69
CA SER A 30 -16.11 -38.63 14.18
C SER A 30 -14.59 -38.83 14.20
N ALA A 31 -13.97 -38.70 13.06
CA ALA A 31 -12.57 -38.31 13.00
C ALA A 31 -12.54 -36.81 12.72
N LEU A 32 -12.78 -36.01 13.75
CA LEU A 32 -12.31 -34.61 13.78
C LEU A 32 -10.79 -34.72 13.67
N ALA A 33 -10.30 -34.62 12.43
CA ALA A 33 -8.92 -34.26 12.22
C ALA A 33 -8.74 -32.89 12.89
N GLU A 34 -8.18 -32.88 14.10
CA GLU A 34 -7.60 -31.70 14.70
C GLU A 34 -6.55 -31.20 13.71
N THR A 35 -6.96 -30.29 12.82
CA THR A 35 -6.03 -29.43 12.16
C THR A 35 -5.41 -28.63 13.30
N LYS A 36 -4.25 -29.07 13.78
CA LYS A 36 -3.36 -28.23 14.57
C LYS A 36 -3.00 -27.04 13.69
N THR A 37 -3.88 -26.04 13.66
CA THR A 37 -3.49 -24.68 13.36
C THR A 37 -2.48 -24.34 14.43
N GLY A 38 -1.21 -24.44 14.09
CA GLY A 38 -0.14 -23.92 14.92
C GLY A 38 -0.48 -22.45 15.15
N SER A 39 -1.02 -22.17 16.33
CA SER A 39 -1.18 -20.82 16.83
C SER A 39 0.24 -20.27 17.00
N ALA A 40 0.81 -19.74 15.93
CA ALA A 40 1.89 -18.81 16.07
C ALA A 40 1.35 -17.72 17.01
N SER A 41 2.00 -17.50 18.14
CA SER A 41 1.62 -16.45 19.08
C SER A 41 1.62 -15.14 18.30
N VAL A 42 0.42 -14.66 18.02
CA VAL A 42 0.26 -13.38 17.34
C VAL A 42 0.82 -12.32 18.28
N GLY A 43 1.84 -11.59 17.84
CA GLY A 43 2.52 -10.59 18.65
C GLY A 43 1.56 -9.51 19.16
N GLU A 44 1.91 -8.90 20.27
CA GLU A 44 1.15 -7.80 20.86
C GLU A 44 1.01 -6.64 19.88
N VAL A 45 -0.22 -6.12 19.72
CA VAL A 45 -0.48 -4.94 18.89
C VAL A 45 -0.15 -3.67 19.68
N LYS A 46 0.82 -2.90 19.21
CA LYS A 46 1.21 -1.61 19.78
C LYS A 46 0.53 -0.46 19.03
N ARG A 47 -0.11 0.44 19.76
CA ARG A 47 -0.69 1.67 19.23
C ARG A 47 0.32 2.80 19.37
N ILE A 48 0.71 3.43 18.26
CA ILE A 48 1.76 4.46 18.22
C ILE A 48 1.20 5.70 17.54
N ARG A 49 1.45 6.86 18.13
CA ARG A 49 1.09 8.15 17.55
C ARG A 49 2.02 8.50 16.40
N SER A 50 1.45 9.00 15.30
CA SER A 50 2.20 9.34 14.11
C SER A 50 1.53 10.48 13.35
N THR A 51 2.11 10.88 12.23
CA THR A 51 1.60 11.95 11.38
C THR A 51 1.48 11.45 9.94
N CYS A 52 0.31 11.67 9.34
CA CYS A 52 0.07 11.36 7.94
C CYS A 52 0.50 12.52 7.05
N ARG A 53 1.30 12.24 6.04
CA ARG A 53 1.71 13.20 4.98
C ARG A 53 1.30 12.77 3.57
N GLY A 54 0.29 11.91 3.44
CA GLY A 54 -0.12 11.33 2.17
C GLY A 54 -0.57 12.32 1.09
N CYS A 55 -1.00 13.53 1.47
CA CYS A 55 -1.42 14.56 0.51
C CYS A 55 -0.54 15.82 0.49
N GLY A 56 0.42 15.94 1.39
CA GLY A 56 1.28 17.12 1.51
C GLY A 56 0.58 18.43 1.94
N LYS A 57 -0.74 18.45 2.12
CA LYS A 57 -1.48 19.64 2.53
C LYS A 57 -1.66 19.75 4.03
N MET A 58 -1.99 18.65 4.69
CA MET A 58 -2.24 18.61 6.12
C MET A 58 -1.35 17.57 6.77
N GLU A 59 -0.95 17.83 7.99
CA GLU A 59 -0.25 16.88 8.83
C GLU A 59 -1.25 16.28 9.80
N CYS A 60 -2.15 15.45 9.27
CA CYS A 60 -3.18 14.80 10.07
C CYS A 60 -2.54 13.92 11.11
N GLY A 61 -2.85 14.13 12.39
CA GLY A 61 -2.48 13.19 13.44
C GLY A 61 -3.17 11.86 13.21
N VAL A 62 -2.42 10.80 13.33
CA VAL A 62 -2.92 9.44 13.17
C VAL A 62 -2.36 8.51 14.23
N TRP A 63 -3.13 7.48 14.53
CA TRP A 63 -2.68 6.33 15.27
C TRP A 63 -2.33 5.22 14.31
N VAL A 64 -1.17 4.61 14.46
CA VAL A 64 -0.77 3.41 13.74
C VAL A 64 -0.71 2.24 14.70
N TYR A 65 -1.20 1.09 14.24
CA TYR A 65 -1.19 -0.15 14.98
C TYR A 65 -0.12 -1.04 14.40
N VAL A 66 0.86 -1.37 15.22
CA VAL A 66 2.04 -2.14 14.81
C VAL A 66 1.99 -3.51 15.46
N GLN A 67 2.16 -4.55 14.66
CA GLN A 67 2.27 -5.94 15.08
C GLN A 67 3.45 -6.57 14.37
N ASP A 68 4.31 -7.23 15.09
CA ASP A 68 5.51 -7.91 14.55
C ASP A 68 6.34 -7.01 13.61
N GLY A 69 6.50 -5.72 13.97
CA GLY A 69 7.26 -4.75 13.21
C GLY A 69 6.55 -4.21 11.95
N LYS A 70 5.30 -4.58 11.69
CA LYS A 70 4.51 -4.10 10.57
C LYS A 70 3.32 -3.28 11.02
N VAL A 71 3.04 -2.19 10.33
CA VAL A 71 1.80 -1.44 10.52
C VAL A 71 0.67 -2.20 9.88
N ILE A 72 -0.29 -2.63 10.67
CA ILE A 72 -1.46 -3.41 10.21
C ILE A 72 -2.71 -2.55 10.03
N ARG A 73 -2.77 -1.39 10.67
CA ARG A 73 -3.92 -0.48 10.63
C ARG A 73 -3.46 0.95 10.92
N SER A 74 -4.19 1.92 10.38
CA SER A 74 -4.10 3.33 10.76
C SER A 74 -5.49 3.94 10.91
N GLU A 75 -5.63 4.90 11.81
CA GLU A 75 -6.86 5.66 12.05
C GLU A 75 -6.53 7.10 12.47
N GLY A 76 -7.51 7.99 12.41
CA GLY A 76 -7.33 9.39 12.80
C GLY A 76 -7.12 9.53 14.31
N ASP A 77 -6.32 10.52 14.70
CA ASP A 77 -6.16 10.94 16.09
C ASP A 77 -7.17 12.05 16.39
N GLU A 78 -8.14 11.79 17.25
CA GLU A 78 -9.19 12.73 17.65
C GLU A 78 -8.63 13.97 18.37
N ALA A 79 -7.49 13.83 19.03
CA ALA A 79 -6.80 14.94 19.72
C ALA A 79 -6.00 15.84 18.75
N ALA A 80 -5.88 15.46 17.49
CA ALA A 80 -5.16 16.27 16.49
C ALA A 80 -6.09 17.38 15.99
N PHE A 81 -5.82 18.62 16.38
CA PHE A 81 -6.65 19.79 16.05
C PHE A 81 -6.85 20.02 14.54
N GLN A 82 -5.88 19.61 13.70
CA GLN A 82 -5.93 19.80 12.25
C GLN A 82 -6.89 18.83 11.55
N SER A 83 -7.00 17.61 12.04
CA SER A 83 -7.79 16.55 11.41
C SER A 83 -9.00 16.12 12.24
N MET A 84 -9.01 16.43 13.55
CA MET A 84 -10.12 16.10 14.48
C MET A 84 -10.59 14.64 14.31
N GLY A 85 -9.68 13.69 14.27
CA GLY A 85 -9.97 12.27 14.07
C GLY A 85 -10.20 11.87 12.61
N ASN A 86 -10.19 12.81 11.67
CA ASN A 86 -10.38 12.49 10.25
C ASN A 86 -9.16 11.78 9.68
N HIS A 87 -9.39 10.66 9.01
CA HIS A 87 -8.38 9.93 8.26
C HIS A 87 -8.91 9.59 6.88
N CYS A 88 -8.57 10.41 5.88
CA CYS A 88 -9.11 10.31 4.54
C CYS A 88 -8.62 9.05 3.79
N SER A 89 -9.26 8.75 2.67
CA SER A 89 -8.91 7.58 1.84
C SER A 89 -7.44 7.54 1.40
N LYS A 90 -6.80 8.69 1.13
CA LYS A 90 -5.36 8.74 0.80
C LYS A 90 -4.49 8.27 1.96
N GLY A 91 -4.80 8.71 3.18
CA GLY A 91 -4.08 8.29 4.37
C GLY A 91 -4.28 6.80 4.66
N GLN A 92 -5.50 6.30 4.53
CA GLN A 92 -5.80 4.88 4.71
C GLN A 92 -5.10 4.01 3.65
N ALA A 93 -5.05 4.46 2.39
CA ALA A 93 -4.36 3.76 1.31
C ALA A 93 -2.82 3.78 1.44
N SER A 94 -2.26 4.63 2.32
CA SER A 94 -0.79 4.72 2.50
C SER A 94 -0.15 3.40 2.93
N LEU A 95 -0.86 2.57 3.68
CA LEU A 95 -0.38 1.24 4.07
C LEU A 95 -0.24 0.30 2.86
N GLN A 96 -1.20 0.34 1.95
CA GLN A 96 -1.15 -0.45 0.72
C GLN A 96 0.04 -0.02 -0.15
N ALA A 97 0.29 1.29 -0.25
CA ALA A 97 1.44 1.82 -0.97
C ALA A 97 2.77 1.45 -0.30
N ALA A 98 2.83 1.48 1.05
CA ALA A 98 4.03 1.16 1.81
C ALA A 98 4.44 -0.31 1.67
N TYR A 99 3.47 -1.22 1.65
CA TYR A 99 3.70 -2.67 1.61
C TYR A 99 3.40 -3.29 0.24
N HIS A 100 3.24 -2.47 -0.80
CA HIS A 100 2.98 -2.98 -2.15
C HIS A 100 4.16 -3.86 -2.62
N PRO A 101 3.93 -5.04 -3.22
CA PRO A 101 4.99 -5.92 -3.68
C PRO A 101 5.90 -5.25 -4.74
N ASP A 102 5.32 -4.42 -5.61
CA ASP A 102 6.04 -3.71 -6.66
C ASP A 102 6.66 -2.38 -6.20
N ARG A 103 6.63 -2.08 -4.88
CA ARG A 103 7.26 -0.88 -4.37
C ARG A 103 8.76 -0.89 -4.67
N LEU A 104 9.25 0.18 -5.29
CA LEU A 104 10.67 0.37 -5.56
C LEU A 104 11.45 0.46 -4.24
N LYS A 105 12.44 -0.41 -4.08
CA LYS A 105 13.28 -0.51 -2.87
C LYS A 105 14.72 -0.09 -3.12
N TYR A 106 15.08 0.07 -4.37
CA TYR A 106 16.44 0.34 -4.81
C TYR A 106 16.42 1.37 -5.93
N PRO A 107 17.51 2.14 -6.11
CA PRO A 107 17.61 3.05 -7.24
C PRO A 107 17.65 2.27 -8.56
N MET A 108 17.03 2.85 -9.57
CA MET A 108 16.92 2.27 -10.91
C MET A 108 17.47 3.26 -11.92
N LYS A 109 18.30 2.78 -12.83
CA LYS A 109 18.86 3.56 -13.93
C LYS A 109 18.17 3.18 -15.23
N ARG A 110 17.73 4.18 -15.99
CA ARG A 110 17.22 3.98 -17.33
C ARG A 110 18.40 3.70 -18.27
N THR A 111 18.34 2.63 -19.05
CA THR A 111 19.39 2.26 -20.01
C THR A 111 18.99 2.56 -21.44
N ASN A 112 17.71 2.54 -21.76
CA ASN A 112 17.23 2.82 -23.10
C ASN A 112 17.02 4.32 -23.34
N PRO A 113 17.07 4.80 -24.58
CA PRO A 113 16.78 6.19 -24.93
C PRO A 113 15.42 6.68 -24.41
N LYS A 114 15.26 8.00 -24.22
CA LYS A 114 14.06 8.60 -23.65
C LYS A 114 12.80 8.40 -24.50
N ASP A 115 12.96 8.26 -25.79
CA ASP A 115 11.93 8.03 -26.81
C ASP A 115 11.50 6.55 -26.93
N SER A 116 12.24 5.63 -26.30
CA SER A 116 11.87 4.22 -26.25
C SER A 116 10.65 3.99 -25.35
N ASN A 117 9.69 3.18 -25.80
CA ASN A 117 8.55 2.74 -25.00
C ASN A 117 8.97 1.86 -23.82
N ASP A 118 10.04 1.07 -23.98
CA ASP A 118 10.66 0.34 -22.87
C ASP A 118 11.80 1.17 -22.29
N PRO A 119 11.71 1.61 -21.04
CA PRO A 119 12.79 2.35 -20.39
C PRO A 119 14.05 1.53 -20.10
N GLY A 120 13.97 0.20 -20.10
CA GLY A 120 15.09 -0.69 -19.79
C GLY A 120 15.62 -0.46 -18.36
N TRP A 121 14.73 -0.43 -17.35
CA TRP A 121 15.15 -0.17 -15.98
C TRP A 121 16.11 -1.23 -15.46
N GLN A 122 17.29 -0.79 -15.03
CA GLN A 122 18.31 -1.61 -14.40
C GLN A 122 18.54 -1.16 -12.95
N ARG A 123 18.54 -2.12 -12.02
CA ARG A 123 18.88 -1.84 -10.63
C ARG A 123 20.36 -1.48 -10.50
N ILE A 124 20.65 -0.40 -9.75
CA ILE A 124 21.99 0.06 -9.43
C ILE A 124 22.18 0.18 -7.91
N THR A 125 23.39 0.44 -7.45
CA THR A 125 23.67 0.76 -6.05
C THR A 125 23.33 2.21 -5.73
N TRP A 126 23.20 2.55 -4.44
CA TRP A 126 23.03 3.93 -4.01
C TRP A 126 24.27 4.77 -4.31
N ASP A 127 25.47 4.21 -4.16
CA ASP A 127 26.72 4.90 -4.46
C ASP A 127 26.79 5.24 -5.95
N GLU A 128 26.55 4.28 -6.85
CA GLU A 128 26.48 4.53 -8.28
C GLU A 128 25.44 5.62 -8.64
N ALA A 129 24.28 5.59 -7.99
CA ALA A 129 23.24 6.59 -8.23
C ALA A 129 23.70 8.00 -7.83
N MET A 130 24.27 8.14 -6.64
CA MET A 130 24.73 9.42 -6.10
C MET A 130 25.93 9.97 -6.88
N ASP A 131 26.89 9.13 -7.21
CA ASP A 131 28.05 9.50 -8.03
C ASP A 131 27.60 10.01 -9.42
N THR A 132 26.76 9.23 -10.10
CA THR A 132 26.22 9.62 -11.42
C THR A 132 25.47 10.96 -11.38
N ILE A 133 24.67 11.19 -10.33
CA ILE A 133 23.93 12.45 -10.16
C ILE A 133 24.89 13.60 -9.87
N GLY A 134 25.86 13.41 -8.96
CA GLY A 134 26.83 14.42 -8.56
C GLY A 134 27.73 14.84 -9.71
N GLU A 135 28.26 13.87 -10.46
CA GLU A 135 29.08 14.15 -11.66
C GLU A 135 28.29 14.94 -12.71
N LYS A 136 27.04 14.50 -12.99
CA LYS A 136 26.20 15.19 -13.97
C LYS A 136 25.80 16.59 -13.54
N PHE A 137 25.55 16.79 -12.26
CA PHE A 137 25.30 18.10 -11.69
C PHE A 137 26.49 19.05 -11.86
N SER A 138 27.70 18.57 -11.50
CA SER A 138 28.94 19.34 -11.62
C SER A 138 29.26 19.69 -13.07
N GLU A 139 29.09 18.75 -14.01
CA GLU A 139 29.24 18.96 -15.44
C GLU A 139 28.31 20.08 -15.95
N LEU A 140 27.02 19.96 -15.65
CA LEU A 140 26.03 20.92 -16.12
C LEU A 140 26.24 22.31 -15.51
N GLN A 141 26.54 22.38 -14.21
CA GLN A 141 26.82 23.63 -13.52
C GLN A 141 28.07 24.33 -14.09
N SER A 142 29.12 23.58 -14.39
CA SER A 142 30.33 24.10 -15.02
C SER A 142 30.08 24.64 -16.43
N LYS A 143 29.17 24.00 -17.18
CA LYS A 143 28.87 24.35 -18.57
C LYS A 143 27.88 25.50 -18.71
N TYR A 144 26.87 25.57 -17.84
CA TYR A 144 25.72 26.45 -17.98
C TYR A 144 25.54 27.44 -16.81
N GLY A 145 26.35 27.32 -15.75
CA GLY A 145 26.23 28.14 -14.55
C GLY A 145 25.27 27.62 -13.50
N ASN A 146 25.10 28.37 -12.42
CA ASN A 146 24.29 27.96 -11.26
C ASN A 146 22.79 27.90 -11.53
N GLU A 147 22.29 28.54 -12.59
CA GLU A 147 20.87 28.56 -12.96
C GLU A 147 20.42 27.29 -13.70
N THR A 148 21.28 26.27 -13.77
CA THR A 148 21.00 25.00 -14.42
C THR A 148 19.93 24.17 -13.68
N TYR A 149 19.75 24.41 -12.38
CA TYR A 149 18.82 23.69 -11.55
C TYR A 149 17.56 24.49 -11.25
N PHE A 150 16.42 23.93 -11.63
CA PHE A 150 15.12 24.47 -11.29
C PHE A 150 14.31 23.45 -10.50
N SER A 151 13.80 23.83 -9.32
CA SER A 151 12.93 22.99 -8.50
C SER A 151 11.51 23.51 -8.50
N MET A 152 10.56 22.66 -8.82
CA MET A 152 9.13 22.95 -8.73
C MET A 152 8.49 22.10 -7.65
N ALA A 153 7.90 22.75 -6.64
CA ALA A 153 7.18 22.09 -5.57
C ALA A 153 5.67 22.14 -5.80
N GLY A 154 5.00 21.01 -5.62
CA GLY A 154 3.54 20.89 -5.84
C GLY A 154 2.68 21.31 -4.65
N THR A 155 3.27 21.70 -3.52
CA THR A 155 2.55 22.12 -2.31
C THR A 155 3.14 23.41 -1.76
N SER A 156 2.36 24.17 -0.98
CA SER A 156 2.82 25.41 -0.34
C SER A 156 3.85 25.21 0.78
N ARG A 157 4.29 23.98 1.03
CA ARG A 157 5.30 23.65 2.03
C ARG A 157 6.63 23.42 1.35
N ILE A 158 7.41 24.47 1.34
CA ILE A 158 8.82 24.45 0.96
C ILE A 158 9.59 24.27 2.25
N TRP A 159 10.28 23.14 2.36
CA TRP A 159 11.22 22.85 3.45
C TRP A 159 12.62 22.85 2.90
#